data_3ba896b812730305f1ba2ee03a2ba29d
#
_entry.id   3ba896b812730305f1ba2ee03a2ba29d
#
_cell.length_a   1.000
_cell.length_b   1.000
_cell.length_c   1.000
_cell.angle_alpha   90.00
_cell.angle_beta   90.00
_cell.angle_gamma   90.00
#
_symmetry.space_group_name_H-M   'P 1'
#
loop_
_entity.id
_entity.type
_entity.pdbx_description
1 polymer ?
#
loop_
_entity_poly.entity_id
_entity_poly.type
_entity_poly.pdbx_seq_one_letter_code
_entity_poly.pdbx_strand_id
1 'polypeptide(L)'
;MIKPCPPTHRIDKKIAIVGSGPAGLTAADQLNKRGYQVTVYERDDRIGGLLMYGIPNMKLEKTYIERKVKLMEKEGVVFKTGVNVGVDVKAQDLKKQYDAVVLCCGASNPRDIKAPAERAKEFICNVRLLKGQQQKEPF
;
A
#
# COMPACT_ATOMS: atom_id res chain seq x y z
N MET A 1 -23.85 8.26 1.14
CA MET A 1 -22.90 7.29 0.49
C MET A 1 -22.02 8.10 -0.44
N ILE A 2 -20.68 8.01 -0.31
CA ILE A 2 -19.73 8.73 -1.20
C ILE A 2 -19.80 8.08 -2.58
N LYS A 3 -20.10 8.88 -3.61
CA LYS A 3 -20.14 8.40 -5.00
C LYS A 3 -18.76 8.54 -5.64
N PRO A 4 -18.36 7.63 -6.56
CA PRO A 4 -17.16 7.80 -7.36
C PRO A 4 -17.21 9.12 -8.15
N CYS A 5 -16.09 9.85 -8.16
CA CYS A 5 -15.93 11.09 -8.91
C CYS A 5 -14.66 10.98 -9.77
N PRO A 6 -14.74 10.27 -10.91
CA PRO A 6 -13.59 10.16 -11.80
C PRO A 6 -13.21 11.54 -12.36
N PRO A 7 -11.95 11.77 -12.71
CA PRO A 7 -11.53 13.03 -13.29
C PRO A 7 -12.23 13.29 -14.63
N THR A 8 -12.66 14.52 -14.84
CA THR A 8 -13.34 14.95 -16.06
C THR A 8 -12.44 14.94 -17.30
N HIS A 9 -11.13 15.07 -17.08
CA HIS A 9 -10.12 15.02 -18.14
C HIS A 9 -8.99 14.08 -17.74
N ARG A 10 -8.57 13.20 -18.66
CA ARG A 10 -7.42 12.32 -18.47
C ARG A 10 -6.20 12.90 -19.19
N ILE A 11 -5.09 12.94 -18.47
CA ILE A 11 -3.78 13.30 -19.01
C ILE A 11 -3.12 12.01 -19.51
N ASP A 12 -2.54 12.05 -20.70
CA ASP A 12 -1.81 10.91 -21.26
C ASP A 12 -0.41 10.78 -20.62
N LYS A 13 -0.40 10.61 -19.31
CA LYS A 13 0.78 10.37 -18.48
C LYS A 13 0.49 9.26 -17.48
N LYS A 14 1.40 8.29 -17.43
CA LYS A 14 1.30 7.10 -16.58
C LYS A 14 2.23 7.23 -15.38
N ILE A 15 1.71 7.00 -14.19
CA ILE A 15 2.47 7.08 -12.94
C ILE A 15 2.39 5.74 -12.22
N ALA A 16 3.54 5.17 -11.89
CA ALA A 16 3.63 4.01 -11.00
C ALA A 16 3.84 4.48 -9.57
N ILE A 17 3.12 3.88 -8.63
CA ILE A 17 3.32 4.07 -7.19
C ILE A 17 3.73 2.73 -6.59
N VAL A 18 4.84 2.72 -5.87
CA VAL A 18 5.36 1.51 -5.21
C VAL A 18 5.05 1.56 -3.73
N GLY A 19 4.14 0.71 -3.29
CA GLY A 19 3.61 0.64 -1.95
C GLY A 19 2.21 1.25 -1.82
N SER A 20 1.31 0.53 -1.17
CA SER A 20 -0.10 0.90 -0.97
C SER A 20 -0.42 1.37 0.44
N GLY A 21 0.58 1.73 1.22
CA GLY A 21 0.37 2.32 2.54
C GLY A 21 -0.33 3.68 2.48
N PRO A 22 -0.54 4.37 3.63
CA PRO A 22 -1.22 5.67 3.68
C PRO A 22 -0.67 6.69 2.68
N ALA A 23 0.66 6.77 2.56
CA ALA A 23 1.33 7.68 1.61
C ALA A 23 1.00 7.32 0.16
N GLY A 24 1.10 6.03 -0.21
CA GLY A 24 0.82 5.54 -1.56
C GLY A 24 -0.64 5.74 -1.95
N LEU A 25 -1.58 5.44 -1.06
CA LEU A 25 -3.01 5.66 -1.29
C LEU A 25 -3.36 7.14 -1.46
N THR A 26 -2.75 8.02 -0.63
CA THR A 26 -2.95 9.46 -0.76
C THR A 26 -2.40 9.99 -2.07
N ALA A 27 -1.19 9.57 -2.45
CA ALA A 27 -0.59 9.95 -3.72
C ALA A 27 -1.44 9.47 -4.90
N ALA A 28 -1.93 8.22 -4.86
CA ALA A 28 -2.78 7.66 -5.90
C ALA A 28 -4.09 8.43 -6.06
N ASP A 29 -4.77 8.73 -4.95
CA ASP A 29 -6.02 9.52 -4.96
C ASP A 29 -5.79 10.91 -5.57
N GLN A 30 -4.76 11.62 -5.14
CA GLN A 30 -4.49 12.98 -5.58
C GLN A 30 -4.03 13.04 -7.05
N LEU A 31 -3.18 12.12 -7.48
CA LEU A 31 -2.70 12.07 -8.87
C LEU A 31 -3.84 11.64 -9.81
N ASN A 32 -4.64 10.66 -9.42
CA ASN A 32 -5.81 10.24 -10.20
C ASN A 32 -6.81 11.38 -10.39
N LYS A 33 -7.12 12.14 -9.33
CA LYS A 33 -8.02 13.31 -9.40
C LYS A 33 -7.51 14.42 -10.33
N ARG A 34 -6.19 14.53 -10.48
CA ARG A 34 -5.57 15.46 -11.44
C ARG A 34 -5.55 14.94 -12.87
N GLY A 35 -6.07 13.73 -13.11
CA GLY A 35 -6.19 13.15 -14.44
C GLY A 35 -5.08 12.20 -14.86
N TYR A 36 -4.07 11.96 -14.03
CA TYR A 36 -3.01 11.01 -14.34
C TYR A 36 -3.51 9.57 -14.31
N GLN A 37 -2.93 8.72 -15.16
CA GLN A 37 -3.17 7.28 -15.13
C GLN A 37 -2.29 6.65 -14.05
N VAL A 38 -2.88 6.17 -12.97
CA VAL A 38 -2.14 5.70 -11.79
C VAL A 38 -2.23 4.19 -11.64
N THR A 39 -1.08 3.54 -11.49
CA THR A 39 -0.96 2.12 -11.11
C THR A 39 -0.20 2.02 -9.80
N VAL A 40 -0.80 1.35 -8.82
CA VAL A 40 -0.20 1.09 -7.51
C VAL A 40 0.27 -0.36 -7.44
N TYR A 41 1.53 -0.56 -7.13
CA TYR A 41 2.13 -1.87 -6.89
C TYR A 41 2.25 -2.14 -5.40
N GLU A 42 1.74 -3.27 -4.96
CA GLU A 42 1.82 -3.72 -3.56
C GLU A 42 2.37 -5.14 -3.49
N ARG A 43 3.36 -5.34 -2.63
CA ARG A 43 3.97 -6.66 -2.43
C ARG A 43 3.14 -7.63 -1.60
N ASP A 44 2.32 -7.07 -0.68
CA ASP A 44 1.43 -7.87 0.15
C ASP A 44 0.15 -8.25 -0.66
N ASP A 45 -0.63 -9.18 -0.14
CA ASP A 45 -1.85 -9.70 -0.79
C ASP A 45 -3.02 -8.70 -0.78
N ARG A 46 -2.98 -7.72 0.13
CA ARG A 46 -4.03 -6.71 0.30
C ARG A 46 -3.46 -5.29 0.31
N ILE A 47 -4.27 -4.35 -0.17
CA ILE A 47 -3.96 -2.92 -0.21
C ILE A 47 -4.13 -2.29 1.18
N GLY A 48 -3.25 -1.35 1.54
CA GLY A 48 -3.38 -0.53 2.74
C GLY A 48 -2.13 -0.51 3.63
N GLY A 49 -1.18 -1.42 3.42
CA GLY A 49 0.04 -1.49 4.23
C GLY A 49 -0.28 -1.58 5.72
N LEU A 50 0.26 -0.67 6.55
CA LEU A 50 0.01 -0.67 7.99
C LEU A 50 -1.46 -0.38 8.38
N LEU A 51 -2.24 0.25 7.54
CA LEU A 51 -3.69 0.39 7.77
C LEU A 51 -4.37 -0.98 7.79
N MET A 52 -3.94 -1.88 6.89
CA MET A 52 -4.48 -3.24 6.78
C MET A 52 -3.86 -4.17 7.82
N TYR A 53 -2.52 -4.15 7.98
CA TYR A 53 -1.78 -5.16 8.74
C TYR A 53 -1.25 -4.67 10.10
N GLY A 54 -1.26 -3.36 10.36
CA GLY A 54 -0.68 -2.78 11.57
C GLY A 54 -1.69 -2.26 12.60
N ILE A 55 -2.92 -1.94 12.19
CA ILE A 55 -3.95 -1.39 13.07
C ILE A 55 -4.99 -2.46 13.36
N PRO A 56 -5.28 -2.79 14.65
CA PRO A 56 -6.33 -3.75 15.01
C PRO A 56 -7.72 -3.30 14.56
N ASN A 57 -8.61 -4.26 14.24
CA ASN A 57 -9.96 -3.99 13.78
C ASN A 57 -10.79 -3.14 14.76
N MET A 58 -10.56 -3.30 16.08
CA MET A 58 -11.22 -2.49 17.11
C MET A 58 -10.95 -0.97 16.97
N LYS A 59 -9.84 -0.59 16.32
CA LYS A 59 -9.47 0.82 16.08
C LYS A 59 -9.80 1.29 14.68
N LEU A 60 -9.66 0.41 13.69
CA LEU A 60 -9.96 0.71 12.29
C LEU A 60 -10.45 -0.56 11.60
N GLU A 61 -11.76 -0.63 11.37
CA GLU A 61 -12.35 -1.71 10.59
C GLU A 61 -11.82 -1.71 9.16
N LYS A 62 -11.42 -2.88 8.66
CA LYS A 62 -10.83 -3.03 7.32
C LYS A 62 -11.82 -2.70 6.21
N THR A 63 -13.11 -2.84 6.47
CA THR A 63 -14.20 -2.43 5.57
C THR A 63 -14.10 -0.98 5.10
N TYR A 64 -13.58 -0.05 5.94
CA TYR A 64 -13.35 1.35 5.54
C TYR A 64 -12.24 1.46 4.49
N ILE A 65 -11.17 0.67 4.64
CA ILE A 65 -10.04 0.64 3.71
C ILE A 65 -10.50 0.05 2.39
N GLU A 66 -11.15 -1.10 2.42
CA GLU A 66 -11.68 -1.78 1.23
C GLU A 66 -12.68 -0.89 0.47
N ARG A 67 -13.57 -0.20 1.19
CA ARG A 67 -14.50 0.75 0.58
C ARG A 67 -13.75 1.87 -0.16
N LYS A 68 -12.68 2.42 0.45
CA LYS A 68 -11.88 3.48 -0.17
C LYS A 68 -11.14 2.97 -1.40
N VAL A 69 -10.54 1.78 -1.31
CA VAL A 69 -9.86 1.13 -2.44
C VAL A 69 -10.83 0.90 -3.60
N LYS A 70 -11.99 0.28 -3.34
CA LYS A 70 -13.05 0.09 -4.35
C LYS A 70 -13.54 1.39 -4.99
N LEU A 71 -13.57 2.48 -4.21
CA LEU A 71 -13.91 3.79 -4.74
C LEU A 71 -12.85 4.28 -5.73
N MET A 72 -11.57 4.19 -5.34
CA MET A 72 -10.44 4.59 -6.18
C MET A 72 -10.33 3.75 -7.47
N GLU A 73 -10.62 2.44 -7.39
CA GLU A 73 -10.71 1.56 -8.57
C GLU A 73 -11.79 2.03 -9.55
N LYS A 74 -12.98 2.37 -9.03
CA LYS A 74 -14.07 2.92 -9.85
C LYS A 74 -13.72 4.29 -10.44
N GLU A 75 -12.84 5.04 -9.82
CA GLU A 75 -12.29 6.31 -10.31
C GLU A 75 -11.12 6.12 -11.29
N GLY A 76 -10.67 4.87 -11.51
CA GLY A 76 -9.70 4.51 -12.53
C GLY A 76 -8.28 4.29 -12.03
N VAL A 77 -8.05 4.15 -10.73
CA VAL A 77 -6.77 3.70 -10.19
C VAL A 77 -6.64 2.18 -10.36
N VAL A 78 -5.51 1.73 -10.85
CA VAL A 78 -5.21 0.30 -11.01
C VAL A 78 -4.35 -0.16 -9.84
N PHE A 79 -4.77 -1.22 -9.15
CA PHE A 79 -4.00 -1.86 -8.08
C PHE A 79 -3.46 -3.22 -8.53
N LYS A 80 -2.19 -3.49 -8.22
CA LYS A 80 -1.51 -4.77 -8.46
C LYS A 80 -0.92 -5.27 -7.16
N THR A 81 -1.59 -6.23 -6.52
CA THR A 81 -1.17 -6.89 -5.28
C THR A 81 -0.28 -8.11 -5.58
N GLY A 82 0.47 -8.56 -4.58
CA GLY A 82 1.39 -9.70 -4.72
C GLY A 82 2.57 -9.42 -5.66
N VAL A 83 2.90 -8.15 -5.90
CA VAL A 83 3.98 -7.75 -6.81
C VAL A 83 5.06 -6.97 -6.05
N ASN A 84 6.19 -7.58 -5.83
CA ASN A 84 7.34 -6.98 -5.16
C ASN A 84 8.26 -6.29 -6.19
N VAL A 85 8.20 -4.98 -6.26
CA VAL A 85 9.05 -4.17 -7.13
C VAL A 85 10.51 -4.27 -6.66
N GLY A 86 11.41 -4.60 -7.57
CA GLY A 86 12.81 -4.90 -7.30
C GLY A 86 13.11 -6.40 -7.30
N VAL A 87 12.09 -7.25 -7.14
CA VAL A 87 12.20 -8.73 -7.21
C VAL A 87 11.42 -9.23 -8.43
N ASP A 88 10.09 -9.08 -8.41
CA ASP A 88 9.21 -9.59 -9.48
C ASP A 88 9.19 -8.67 -10.71
N VAL A 89 9.27 -7.35 -10.47
CA VAL A 89 9.33 -6.33 -11.52
C VAL A 89 10.56 -5.46 -11.30
N LYS A 90 11.42 -5.38 -12.31
CA LYS A 90 12.63 -4.55 -12.22
C LYS A 90 12.28 -3.06 -12.25
N ALA A 91 12.96 -2.28 -11.43
CA ALA A 91 12.78 -0.81 -11.40
C ALA A 91 13.04 -0.15 -12.76
N GLN A 92 13.95 -0.72 -13.55
CA GLN A 92 14.25 -0.24 -14.91
C GLN A 92 13.04 -0.41 -15.86
N ASP A 93 12.26 -1.47 -15.70
CA ASP A 93 11.09 -1.73 -16.55
C ASP A 93 9.96 -0.75 -16.21
N LEU A 94 9.80 -0.41 -14.91
CA LEU A 94 8.88 0.65 -14.51
C LEU A 94 9.28 2.02 -15.11
N LYS A 95 10.57 2.35 -15.10
CA LYS A 95 11.07 3.58 -15.72
C LYS A 95 10.82 3.68 -17.23
N LYS A 96 10.72 2.55 -17.93
CA LYS A 96 10.42 2.52 -19.37
C LYS A 96 8.92 2.59 -19.65
N GLN A 97 8.08 2.05 -18.74
CA GLN A 97 6.64 1.94 -18.94
C GLN A 97 5.84 3.13 -18.39
N TYR A 98 6.43 3.87 -17.44
CA TYR A 98 5.78 4.97 -16.76
C TYR A 98 6.58 6.26 -16.89
N ASP A 99 5.87 7.38 -16.99
CA ASP A 99 6.48 8.71 -17.04
C ASP A 99 7.10 9.12 -15.70
N ALA A 100 6.56 8.64 -14.60
CA ALA A 100 7.09 8.84 -13.25
C ALA A 100 6.85 7.63 -12.35
N VAL A 101 7.75 7.46 -11.38
CA VAL A 101 7.65 6.43 -10.34
C VAL A 101 7.73 7.09 -8.97
N VAL A 102 6.74 6.85 -8.12
CA VAL A 102 6.66 7.36 -6.75
C VAL A 102 6.94 6.22 -5.77
N LEU A 103 7.95 6.37 -4.94
CA LEU A 103 8.32 5.36 -3.94
C LEU A 103 7.63 5.66 -2.59
N CYS A 104 6.73 4.78 -2.18
CA CYS A 104 5.96 4.85 -0.93
C CYS A 104 6.12 3.54 -0.12
N CYS A 105 7.33 2.98 -0.09
CA CYS A 105 7.61 1.64 0.44
C CYS A 105 7.49 1.53 1.97
N GLY A 106 7.42 2.65 2.69
CA GLY A 106 7.41 2.67 4.15
C GLY A 106 8.71 2.16 4.77
N ALA A 107 8.68 1.88 6.08
CA ALA A 107 9.78 1.30 6.82
C ALA A 107 9.45 -0.17 7.16
N SER A 108 10.18 -1.11 6.57
CA SER A 108 9.96 -2.55 6.78
C SER A 108 10.99 -3.20 7.71
N ASN A 109 12.11 -2.51 7.97
CA ASN A 109 13.11 -3.00 8.92
C ASN A 109 12.83 -2.41 10.30
N PRO A 110 12.51 -3.24 11.31
CA PRO A 110 12.35 -2.78 12.68
C PRO A 110 13.69 -2.31 13.25
N ARG A 111 13.65 -1.26 14.06
CA ARG A 111 14.81 -0.90 14.88
C ARG A 111 14.90 -1.90 16.03
N ASP A 112 16.09 -2.48 16.22
CA ASP A 112 16.35 -3.36 17.35
C ASP A 112 16.66 -2.54 18.59
N ILE A 113 16.18 -3.00 19.74
CA ILE A 113 16.49 -2.42 21.05
C ILE A 113 17.69 -3.17 21.59
N LYS A 114 18.84 -2.49 21.74
CA LYS A 114 19.99 -3.03 22.44
C LYS A 114 19.71 -3.09 23.95
N ALA A 115 19.00 -4.13 24.39
CA ALA A 115 18.81 -4.41 25.80
C ALA A 115 19.72 -5.58 26.21
N PRO A 116 20.34 -5.58 27.42
CA PRO A 116 21.03 -6.76 27.94
C PRO A 116 19.99 -7.88 28.10
N ALA A 117 20.17 -8.93 27.35
CA ALA A 117 19.03 -9.77 27.05
C ALA A 117 19.25 -11.23 27.38
N GLU A 118 18.95 -11.62 28.57
CA GLU A 118 18.45 -12.99 28.82
C GLU A 118 16.97 -13.15 28.32
N ARG A 119 16.25 -12.05 28.12
CA ARG A 119 14.84 -12.03 27.65
C ARG A 119 14.61 -11.53 26.22
N ALA A 120 15.66 -11.19 25.46
CA ALA A 120 15.50 -10.59 24.12
C ALA A 120 14.96 -11.56 23.06
N LYS A 121 14.96 -12.85 23.32
CA LYS A 121 14.32 -13.84 22.40
C LYS A 121 12.79 -13.70 22.33
N GLU A 122 12.16 -12.99 23.27
CA GLU A 122 10.73 -12.77 23.32
C GLU A 122 10.30 -11.41 22.73
N PHE A 123 11.26 -10.53 22.35
CA PHE A 123 10.95 -9.25 21.73
C PHE A 123 10.63 -9.44 20.25
N ILE A 124 9.37 -9.73 19.97
CA ILE A 124 8.87 -9.75 18.59
C ILE A 124 8.54 -8.32 18.20
N CYS A 125 9.18 -7.82 17.11
CA CYS A 125 8.83 -6.53 16.55
C CYS A 125 7.32 -6.45 16.25
N ASN A 126 6.66 -5.43 16.78
CA ASN A 126 5.22 -5.25 16.72
C ASN A 126 4.67 -5.35 15.29
N VAL A 127 5.40 -4.84 14.28
CA VAL A 127 4.99 -4.93 12.87
C VAL A 127 5.00 -6.38 12.37
N ARG A 128 5.95 -7.20 12.83
CA ARG A 128 6.07 -8.61 12.44
C ARG A 128 4.99 -9.46 13.10
N LEU A 129 4.70 -9.18 14.38
CA LEU A 129 3.64 -9.83 15.15
C LEU A 129 2.26 -9.54 14.52
N LEU A 130 1.98 -8.28 14.25
CA LEU A 130 0.69 -7.83 13.69
C LEU A 130 0.46 -8.39 12.29
N LYS A 131 1.48 -8.44 11.42
CA LYS A 131 1.38 -9.12 10.11
C LYS A 131 1.10 -10.61 10.26
N GLY A 132 1.76 -11.30 11.18
CA GLY A 132 1.57 -12.72 11.43
C GLY A 132 0.19 -13.07 12.00
N GLN A 133 -0.39 -12.23 12.82
CA GLN A 133 -1.73 -12.44 13.39
C GLN A 133 -2.84 -12.20 12.37
N GLN A 134 -2.73 -11.17 11.54
CA GLN A 134 -3.78 -10.84 10.58
C GLN A 134 -3.82 -11.76 9.34
N GLN A 135 -2.75 -12.51 9.08
CA GLN A 135 -2.77 -13.56 8.06
C GLN A 135 -3.49 -14.84 8.52
N LYS A 136 -3.73 -15.01 9.82
CA LYS A 136 -4.34 -16.21 10.41
C LYS A 136 -5.84 -16.08 10.69
N GLU A 137 -6.41 -14.90 10.59
CA GLU A 137 -7.86 -14.71 10.75
C GLU A 137 -8.51 -14.70 9.36
N PRO A 138 -9.24 -15.77 8.97
CA PRO A 138 -10.15 -15.71 7.85
C PRO A 138 -11.30 -14.77 8.22
N PHE A 139 -11.64 -13.85 7.35
CA PHE A 139 -12.87 -13.07 7.43
C PHE A 139 -14.03 -13.91 6.97
#